data_a96e67c392f81c42acacf2718da71bee
#
_entry.id   a96e67c392f81c42acacf2718da71bee
#
_cell.length_a   1.000
_cell.length_b   1.000
_cell.length_c   1.000
_cell.angle_alpha   90.00
_cell.angle_beta   90.00
_cell.angle_gamma   90.00
#
_symmetry.space_group_name_H-M   'P 1'
#
loop_
_entity.id
_entity.type
_entity.pdbx_description
1 polymer ?
#
loop_
_entity_poly.entity_id
_entity_poly.type
_entity_poly.pdbx_seq_one_letter_code
_entity_poly.pdbx_strand_id
1 'polypeptide(L)'
;GNNTPNAELVSRRILITQSSLNGKKFSDLRLRTKYGITITRVNRAGVDLIPYQGLELQVGDRVMVVGPAKAVAQVADVLGNSLKKLNQPNLVTIFVGIALGVLLGSIPLLNVPQPVKLGLAGGPLIVAILIGRFGTHFHLVTYTTMSANLMLREIGIALFLAAVGIGAGDGFIDAI
;
A
#
# COMPACT_ATOMS: atom_id res chain seq x y z
N GLY A 1 -17.15 10.69 48.47
CA GLY A 1 -16.36 11.36 47.48
C GLY A 1 -15.56 10.35 46.71
N ASN A 2 -16.09 9.86 45.57
CA ASN A 2 -15.33 9.01 44.65
C ASN A 2 -14.56 9.89 43.68
N ASN A 3 -13.34 10.23 44.07
CA ASN A 3 -12.34 10.71 43.11
C ASN A 3 -11.76 9.50 42.39
N THR A 4 -12.47 8.97 41.38
CA THR A 4 -11.80 8.24 40.33
C THR A 4 -10.95 9.27 39.60
N PRO A 5 -9.61 9.10 39.49
CA PRO A 5 -8.82 9.97 38.67
C PRO A 5 -9.38 9.89 37.27
N ASN A 6 -9.89 11.00 36.76
CA ASN A 6 -10.30 11.15 35.37
C ASN A 6 -9.05 10.85 34.57
N ALA A 7 -8.95 9.62 34.06
CA ALA A 7 -7.84 9.21 33.20
C ALA A 7 -7.85 10.17 32.01
N GLU A 8 -6.86 11.04 31.93
CA GLU A 8 -6.76 12.04 30.89
C GLU A 8 -6.74 11.35 29.54
N LEU A 9 -7.78 11.59 28.73
CA LEU A 9 -7.87 11.05 27.39
C LEU A 9 -6.90 11.81 26.48
N VAL A 10 -6.03 11.08 25.81
CA VAL A 10 -5.11 11.63 24.83
C VAL A 10 -5.46 11.13 23.44
N SER A 11 -5.18 11.97 22.45
CA SER A 11 -5.31 11.62 21.05
C SER A 11 -3.92 11.56 20.43
N ARG A 12 -3.58 10.47 19.79
CA ARG A 12 -2.27 10.26 19.16
C ARG A 12 -2.42 9.64 17.78
N ARG A 13 -1.64 10.16 16.85
CA ARG A 13 -1.50 9.55 15.53
C ARG A 13 -0.44 8.45 15.60
N ILE A 14 -0.84 7.23 15.22
CA ILE A 14 0.01 6.06 15.23
C ILE A 14 0.14 5.53 13.81
N LEU A 15 1.35 5.15 13.44
CA LEU A 15 1.69 4.59 12.14
C LEU A 15 1.73 3.07 12.25
N ILE A 16 1.00 2.38 11.38
CA ILE A 16 1.02 0.91 11.31
C ILE A 16 2.27 0.48 10.55
N THR A 17 3.19 -0.15 11.26
CA THR A 17 4.46 -0.63 10.69
C THR A 17 4.70 -2.11 10.93
N GLN A 18 3.83 -2.76 11.69
CA GLN A 18 3.92 -4.19 11.96
C GLN A 18 3.37 -4.99 10.78
N SER A 19 4.25 -5.70 10.08
CA SER A 19 3.89 -6.47 8.88
C SER A 19 2.85 -7.57 9.12
N SER A 20 2.85 -8.16 10.32
CA SER A 20 1.88 -9.19 10.71
C SER A 20 0.43 -8.69 10.80
N LEU A 21 0.23 -7.38 10.86
CA LEU A 21 -1.10 -6.76 10.88
C LEU A 21 -1.65 -6.46 9.48
N ASN A 22 -0.82 -6.55 8.46
CA ASN A 22 -1.24 -6.28 7.09
C ASN A 22 -2.33 -7.27 6.65
N GLY A 23 -3.49 -6.75 6.24
CA GLY A 23 -4.65 -7.55 5.87
C GLY A 23 -5.55 -8.00 7.03
N LYS A 24 -5.19 -7.75 8.30
CA LYS A 24 -6.07 -8.03 9.44
C LYS A 24 -7.15 -6.96 9.57
N LYS A 25 -8.34 -7.35 10.02
CA LYS A 25 -9.44 -6.42 10.28
C LYS A 25 -9.28 -5.76 11.64
N PHE A 26 -9.80 -4.53 11.77
CA PHE A 26 -9.88 -3.86 13.08
C PHE A 26 -10.60 -4.68 14.14
N SER A 27 -11.65 -5.40 13.75
CA SER A 27 -12.39 -6.29 14.64
C SER A 27 -11.51 -7.37 15.26
N ASP A 28 -10.53 -7.89 14.53
CA ASP A 28 -9.69 -8.99 14.98
C ASP A 28 -8.71 -8.55 16.08
N LEU A 29 -8.33 -7.28 16.10
CA LEU A 29 -7.43 -6.72 17.10
C LEU A 29 -8.10 -6.41 18.42
N ARG A 30 -9.44 -6.30 18.46
CA ARG A 30 -10.25 -5.98 19.64
C ARG A 30 -9.70 -4.84 20.50
N LEU A 31 -9.19 -3.80 19.85
CA LEU A 31 -8.45 -2.70 20.51
C LEU A 31 -9.31 -1.97 21.54
N ARG A 32 -10.60 -1.79 21.26
CA ARG A 32 -11.54 -1.17 22.19
C ARG A 32 -11.75 -2.01 23.45
N THR A 33 -11.92 -3.31 23.27
CA THR A 33 -12.21 -4.23 24.39
C THR A 33 -10.97 -4.53 25.20
N LYS A 34 -9.82 -4.70 24.51
CA LYS A 34 -8.56 -5.11 25.13
C LYS A 34 -7.81 -3.95 25.79
N TYR A 35 -7.82 -2.77 25.15
CA TYR A 35 -7.04 -1.62 25.60
C TYR A 35 -7.88 -0.41 26.00
N GLY A 36 -9.18 -0.42 25.73
CA GLY A 36 -10.07 0.70 26.04
C GLY A 36 -9.83 1.94 25.19
N ILE A 37 -9.31 1.77 23.97
CA ILE A 37 -9.06 2.86 23.02
C ILE A 37 -10.10 2.85 21.90
N THR A 38 -10.25 4.01 21.27
CA THR A 38 -11.09 4.18 20.08
C THR A 38 -10.25 4.74 18.94
N ILE A 39 -10.44 4.17 17.76
CA ILE A 39 -9.85 4.70 16.53
C ILE A 39 -10.89 5.60 15.86
N THR A 40 -10.55 6.87 15.67
CA THR A 40 -11.46 7.90 15.14
C THR A 40 -11.25 8.19 13.66
N ARG A 41 -10.05 7.95 13.16
CA ARG A 41 -9.68 8.23 11.77
C ARG A 41 -8.58 7.29 11.30
N VAL A 42 -8.65 6.91 10.04
CA VAL A 42 -7.60 6.18 9.34
C VAL A 42 -7.20 6.99 8.11
N ASN A 43 -5.92 7.27 7.95
CA ASN A 43 -5.39 7.91 6.74
C ASN A 43 -4.52 6.89 5.98
N ARG A 44 -4.91 6.62 4.75
CA ARG A 44 -4.21 5.71 3.85
C ARG A 44 -3.77 6.48 2.61
N ALA A 45 -2.48 6.60 2.42
CA ALA A 45 -1.88 7.28 1.26
C ALA A 45 -2.47 8.70 1.02
N GLY A 46 -2.71 9.45 2.10
CA GLY A 46 -3.28 10.80 2.04
C GLY A 46 -4.81 10.85 2.00
N VAL A 47 -5.51 9.73 1.92
CA VAL A 47 -6.98 9.65 1.92
C VAL A 47 -7.48 9.29 3.32
N ASP A 48 -8.41 10.08 3.83
CA ASP A 48 -9.07 9.78 5.10
C ASP A 48 -10.19 8.76 4.91
N LEU A 49 -10.12 7.68 5.67
CA LEU A 49 -11.10 6.61 5.70
C LEU A 49 -11.83 6.62 7.03
N ILE A 50 -13.12 6.31 6.99
CA ILE A 50 -13.91 6.11 8.20
C ILE A 50 -13.60 4.71 8.74
N PRO A 51 -13.14 4.58 10.00
CA PRO A 51 -12.88 3.26 10.58
C PRO A 51 -14.20 2.52 10.80
N TYR A 52 -14.29 1.32 10.26
CA TYR A 52 -15.36 0.36 10.53
C TYR A 52 -14.77 -1.01 10.84
N GLN A 53 -15.54 -1.87 11.47
CA GLN A 53 -15.02 -3.15 11.99
C GLN A 53 -14.42 -4.07 10.92
N GLY A 54 -14.95 -4.01 9.70
CA GLY A 54 -14.47 -4.80 8.57
C GLY A 54 -13.29 -4.21 7.81
N LEU A 55 -12.84 -3.01 8.18
CA LEU A 55 -11.72 -2.37 7.50
C LEU A 55 -10.42 -3.15 7.75
N GLU A 56 -9.78 -3.55 6.68
CA GLU A 56 -8.49 -4.23 6.72
C GLU A 56 -7.35 -3.22 6.92
N LEU A 57 -6.46 -3.52 7.85
CA LEU A 57 -5.27 -2.75 8.13
C LEU A 57 -4.24 -2.95 7.03
N GLN A 58 -3.55 -1.90 6.67
CA GLN A 58 -2.39 -1.95 5.78
C GLN A 58 -1.19 -1.29 6.43
N VAL A 59 -0.01 -1.87 6.23
CA VAL A 59 1.24 -1.23 6.63
C VAL A 59 1.35 0.13 5.92
N GLY A 60 1.69 1.16 6.68
CA GLY A 60 1.70 2.54 6.20
C GLY A 60 0.45 3.35 6.52
N ASP A 61 -0.63 2.72 6.97
CA ASP A 61 -1.81 3.44 7.46
C ASP A 61 -1.45 4.27 8.70
N ARG A 62 -2.02 5.45 8.77
CA ARG A 62 -1.94 6.32 9.95
C ARG A 62 -3.29 6.32 10.63
N VAL A 63 -3.33 5.88 11.87
CA VAL A 63 -4.56 5.82 12.66
C VAL A 63 -4.52 6.86 13.77
N MET A 64 -5.65 7.54 13.96
CA MET A 64 -5.85 8.43 15.10
C MET A 64 -6.50 7.64 16.23
N VAL A 65 -5.76 7.48 17.32
CA VAL A 65 -6.17 6.70 18.49
C VAL A 65 -6.47 7.63 19.64
N VAL A 66 -7.61 7.43 20.29
CA VAL A 66 -8.05 8.20 21.45
C VAL A 66 -8.27 7.26 22.63
N GLY A 67 -7.71 7.59 23.77
CA GLY A 67 -7.84 6.80 24.99
C GLY A 67 -6.91 7.28 26.10
N PRO A 68 -6.84 6.53 27.22
CA PRO A 68 -5.89 6.83 28.30
C PRO A 68 -4.45 6.76 27.76
N ALA A 69 -3.60 7.66 28.20
CA ALA A 69 -2.21 7.78 27.71
C ALA A 69 -1.44 6.45 27.75
N LYS A 70 -1.60 5.69 28.81
CA LYS A 70 -0.96 4.38 28.98
C LYS A 70 -1.47 3.34 27.96
N ALA A 71 -2.77 3.32 27.71
CA ALA A 71 -3.37 2.43 26.74
C ALA A 71 -2.96 2.80 25.31
N VAL A 72 -2.90 4.07 24.99
CA VAL A 72 -2.43 4.59 23.68
C VAL A 72 -0.97 4.19 23.43
N ALA A 73 -0.10 4.27 24.45
CA ALA A 73 1.28 3.81 24.33
C ALA A 73 1.39 2.30 24.06
N GLN A 74 0.58 1.47 24.72
CA GLN A 74 0.52 0.03 24.48
C GLN A 74 0.06 -0.29 23.06
N VAL A 75 -0.95 0.41 22.56
CA VAL A 75 -1.45 0.24 21.18
C VAL A 75 -0.40 0.68 20.17
N ALA A 76 0.36 1.74 20.44
CA ALA A 76 1.47 2.16 19.59
C ALA A 76 2.51 1.05 19.42
N ASP A 77 2.85 0.33 20.49
CA ASP A 77 3.77 -0.80 20.42
C ASP A 77 3.20 -1.98 19.60
N VAL A 78 1.92 -2.28 19.78
CA VAL A 78 1.23 -3.33 19.03
C VAL A 78 1.19 -3.02 17.53
N LEU A 79 0.92 -1.77 17.17
CA LEU A 79 0.86 -1.32 15.77
C LEU A 79 2.25 -1.11 15.15
N GLY A 80 3.27 -1.02 15.96
CA GLY A 80 4.66 -0.91 15.56
C GLY A 80 5.21 0.51 15.57
N ASN A 81 4.47 1.51 15.15
CA ASN A 81 4.77 2.95 15.14
C ASN A 81 6.25 3.32 14.86
N SER A 82 6.89 2.61 13.93
CA SER A 82 8.33 2.76 13.62
C SER A 82 8.53 3.29 12.21
N LEU A 83 8.85 4.58 12.11
CA LEU A 83 9.20 5.21 10.83
C LEU A 83 10.39 4.53 10.12
N LYS A 84 11.32 3.99 10.89
CA LYS A 84 12.51 3.32 10.34
C LYS A 84 12.14 2.07 9.53
N LYS A 85 11.12 1.32 9.94
CA LYS A 85 10.63 0.13 9.21
C LYS A 85 9.98 0.49 7.88
N LEU A 86 9.35 1.68 7.80
CA LEU A 86 8.69 2.14 6.58
C LEU A 86 9.64 2.72 5.54
N ASN A 87 10.82 3.15 5.96
CA ASN A 87 11.82 3.69 5.05
C ASN A 87 12.56 2.59 4.25
N GLN A 88 12.25 1.33 4.49
CA GLN A 88 12.75 0.21 3.68
C GLN A 88 11.66 -0.24 2.72
N PRO A 89 11.66 0.22 1.48
CA PRO A 89 10.69 -0.23 0.48
C PRO A 89 10.90 -1.71 0.21
N ASN A 90 9.81 -2.46 0.09
CA ASN A 90 9.87 -3.87 -0.28
C ASN A 90 10.07 -4.00 -1.81
N LEU A 91 11.30 -3.77 -2.25
CA LEU A 91 11.66 -3.81 -3.67
C LEU A 91 11.40 -5.18 -4.30
N VAL A 92 11.51 -6.26 -3.51
CA VAL A 92 11.28 -7.62 -3.98
C VAL A 92 9.86 -7.77 -4.53
N THR A 93 8.85 -7.27 -3.83
CA THR A 93 7.45 -7.33 -4.28
C THR A 93 7.26 -6.57 -5.58
N ILE A 94 7.91 -5.41 -5.74
CA ILE A 94 7.83 -4.60 -6.96
C ILE A 94 8.46 -5.34 -8.12
N PHE A 95 9.67 -5.88 -7.97
CA PHE A 95 10.36 -6.61 -9.03
C PHE A 95 9.65 -7.90 -9.42
N VAL A 96 9.13 -8.66 -8.45
CA VAL A 96 8.33 -9.86 -8.72
C VAL A 96 7.06 -9.48 -9.48
N GLY A 97 6.39 -8.41 -9.10
CA GLY A 97 5.21 -7.89 -9.80
C GLY A 97 5.50 -7.52 -11.24
N ILE A 98 6.61 -6.85 -11.51
CA ILE A 98 7.06 -6.48 -12.86
C ILE A 98 7.37 -7.74 -13.67
N ALA A 99 8.11 -8.69 -13.11
CA ALA A 99 8.47 -9.94 -13.80
C ALA A 99 7.23 -10.75 -14.17
N LEU A 100 6.28 -10.91 -13.27
CA LEU A 100 5.00 -11.58 -13.54
C LEU A 100 4.19 -10.83 -14.58
N GLY A 101 4.19 -9.49 -14.55
CA GLY A 101 3.53 -8.65 -15.52
C GLY A 101 4.08 -8.80 -16.92
N VAL A 102 5.39 -8.86 -17.06
CA VAL A 102 6.05 -9.09 -18.35
C VAL A 102 5.74 -10.48 -18.90
N LEU A 103 5.77 -11.50 -18.03
CA LEU A 103 5.40 -12.87 -18.41
C LEU A 103 3.94 -12.94 -18.91
N LEU A 104 3.00 -12.34 -18.20
CA LEU A 104 1.60 -12.26 -18.61
C LEU A 104 1.41 -11.49 -19.91
N GLY A 105 2.12 -10.38 -20.07
CA GLY A 105 2.07 -9.55 -21.28
C GLY A 105 2.64 -10.26 -22.52
N SER A 106 3.50 -11.25 -22.32
CA SER A 106 4.11 -12.05 -23.38
C SER A 106 3.22 -13.22 -23.84
N ILE A 107 2.19 -13.59 -23.07
CA ILE A 107 1.28 -14.67 -23.42
C ILE A 107 0.26 -14.17 -24.46
N PRO A 108 0.15 -14.83 -25.64
CA PRO A 108 -0.91 -14.49 -26.61
C PRO A 108 -2.27 -14.87 -26.00
N LEU A 109 -3.13 -13.89 -25.79
CA LEU A 109 -4.50 -14.10 -25.36
C LEU A 109 -5.39 -14.42 -26.56
N LEU A 110 -5.97 -15.61 -26.54
CA LEU A 110 -6.95 -16.13 -27.48
C LEU A 110 -6.38 -16.59 -28.86
N ASN A 111 -6.87 -17.72 -29.31
CA ASN A 111 -6.77 -18.21 -30.68
C ASN A 111 -7.56 -17.34 -31.66
N VAL A 112 -7.21 -16.08 -31.78
CA VAL A 112 -7.78 -15.16 -32.76
C VAL A 112 -6.85 -15.11 -33.96
N PRO A 113 -7.34 -14.92 -35.20
CA PRO A 113 -6.50 -14.85 -36.41
C PRO A 113 -5.39 -13.77 -36.35
N GLN A 114 -5.53 -12.78 -35.47
CA GLN A 114 -4.47 -11.87 -35.08
C GLN A 114 -4.19 -12.05 -33.59
N PRO A 115 -2.97 -12.42 -33.19
CA PRO A 115 -2.63 -12.60 -31.78
C PRO A 115 -2.71 -11.25 -31.06
N VAL A 116 -3.74 -11.05 -30.26
CA VAL A 116 -3.85 -9.91 -29.36
C VAL A 116 -3.04 -10.24 -28.13
N LYS A 117 -1.87 -9.65 -28.02
CA LYS A 117 -1.06 -9.67 -26.81
C LYS A 117 -1.51 -8.52 -25.91
N LEU A 118 -1.62 -8.75 -24.61
CA LEU A 118 -1.84 -7.69 -23.62
C LEU A 118 -0.78 -6.59 -23.71
N GLY A 119 0.35 -6.88 -24.36
CA GLY A 119 1.46 -5.98 -24.51
C GLY A 119 2.31 -5.88 -23.24
N LEU A 120 3.52 -5.31 -23.40
CA LEU A 120 4.47 -5.14 -22.31
C LEU A 120 3.98 -4.15 -21.23
N ALA A 121 3.04 -3.28 -21.57
CA ALA A 121 2.45 -2.32 -20.63
C ALA A 121 1.17 -2.85 -19.95
N GLY A 122 0.32 -3.61 -20.67
CA GLY A 122 -0.93 -4.14 -20.15
C GLY A 122 -0.76 -5.26 -19.13
N GLY A 123 0.22 -6.15 -19.32
CA GLY A 123 0.51 -7.24 -18.39
C GLY A 123 0.89 -6.76 -16.99
N PRO A 124 1.92 -5.89 -16.84
CA PRO A 124 2.29 -5.31 -15.56
C PRO A 124 1.16 -4.52 -14.88
N LEU A 125 0.33 -3.82 -15.65
CA LEU A 125 -0.81 -3.08 -15.13
C LEU A 125 -1.85 -4.01 -14.48
N ILE A 126 -2.21 -5.11 -15.15
CA ILE A 126 -3.15 -6.10 -14.60
C ILE A 126 -2.59 -6.74 -13.33
N VAL A 127 -1.32 -7.15 -13.33
CA VAL A 127 -0.67 -7.73 -12.16
C VAL A 127 -0.62 -6.73 -11.01
N ALA A 128 -0.32 -5.46 -11.27
CA ALA A 128 -0.31 -4.42 -10.25
C ALA A 128 -1.70 -4.23 -9.62
N ILE A 129 -2.77 -4.24 -10.41
CA ILE A 129 -4.15 -4.16 -9.93
C ILE A 129 -4.50 -5.38 -9.08
N LEU A 130 -4.13 -6.58 -9.50
CA LEU A 130 -4.38 -7.81 -8.75
C LEU A 130 -3.62 -7.83 -7.43
N ILE A 131 -2.35 -7.45 -7.42
CA ILE A 131 -1.56 -7.34 -6.18
C ILE A 131 -2.14 -6.29 -5.25
N GLY A 132 -2.56 -5.14 -5.76
CA GLY A 132 -3.20 -4.10 -4.97
C GLY A 132 -4.52 -4.54 -4.33
N ARG A 133 -5.30 -5.36 -5.03
CA ARG A 133 -6.59 -5.83 -4.54
C ARG A 133 -6.49 -7.03 -3.60
N PHE A 134 -5.64 -8.00 -3.93
CA PHE A 134 -5.54 -9.28 -3.21
C PHE A 134 -4.28 -9.38 -2.34
N GLY A 135 -3.34 -8.48 -2.48
CA GLY A 135 -2.06 -8.53 -1.76
C GLY A 135 -2.24 -8.50 -0.24
N THR A 136 -3.17 -7.70 0.26
CA THR A 136 -3.49 -7.65 1.69
C THR A 136 -4.07 -8.96 2.21
N HIS A 137 -4.85 -9.65 1.39
CA HIS A 137 -5.41 -10.97 1.75
C HIS A 137 -4.32 -12.03 1.91
N PHE A 138 -3.26 -11.96 1.11
CA PHE A 138 -2.09 -12.83 1.19
C PHE A 138 -0.97 -12.29 2.09
N HIS A 139 -1.25 -11.26 2.90
CA HIS A 139 -0.28 -10.60 3.77
C HIS A 139 0.97 -10.05 3.06
N LEU A 140 0.84 -9.74 1.77
CA LEU A 140 1.90 -9.08 1.01
C LEU A 140 1.98 -7.59 1.39
N VAL A 141 3.16 -7.16 1.78
CA VAL A 141 3.41 -5.74 2.08
C VAL A 141 3.86 -5.05 0.79
N THR A 142 2.97 -4.24 0.22
CA THR A 142 3.22 -3.46 -1.01
C THR A 142 3.52 -1.99 -0.74
N TYR A 143 3.70 -1.63 0.53
CA TYR A 143 3.95 -0.24 0.93
C TYR A 143 5.30 0.26 0.42
N THR A 144 5.26 1.43 -0.21
CA THR A 144 6.45 2.23 -0.54
C THR A 144 6.33 3.61 0.09
N THR A 145 7.47 4.24 0.41
CA THR A 145 7.47 5.62 0.91
C THR A 145 6.95 6.57 -0.17
N MET A 146 6.39 7.71 0.23
CA MET A 146 5.93 8.72 -0.72
C MET A 146 7.08 9.18 -1.65
N SER A 147 8.27 9.37 -1.09
CA SER A 147 9.45 9.75 -1.88
C SER A 147 9.85 8.69 -2.90
N ALA A 148 9.79 7.41 -2.53
CA ALA A 148 10.08 6.30 -3.44
C ALA A 148 9.01 6.20 -4.55
N ASN A 149 7.73 6.40 -4.23
CA ASN A 149 6.65 6.43 -5.22
C ASN A 149 6.83 7.56 -6.23
N LEU A 150 7.17 8.77 -5.78
CA LEU A 150 7.42 9.91 -6.65
C LEU A 150 8.63 9.65 -7.57
N MET A 151 9.71 9.10 -7.02
CA MET A 151 10.91 8.76 -7.77
C MET A 151 10.65 7.69 -8.83
N LEU A 152 9.94 6.61 -8.48
CA LEU A 152 9.54 5.56 -9.43
C LEU A 152 8.63 6.10 -10.53
N ARG A 153 7.72 7.00 -10.19
CA ARG A 153 6.85 7.66 -11.15
C ARG A 153 7.66 8.51 -12.14
N GLU A 154 8.61 9.32 -11.68
CA GLU A 154 9.46 10.13 -12.55
C GLU A 154 10.32 9.29 -13.47
N ILE A 155 10.95 8.23 -12.96
CA ILE A 155 11.73 7.28 -13.76
C ILE A 155 10.84 6.61 -14.80
N GLY A 156 9.65 6.16 -14.42
CA GLY A 156 8.68 5.54 -15.33
C GLY A 156 8.25 6.46 -16.47
N ILE A 157 7.95 7.71 -16.17
CA ILE A 157 7.60 8.73 -17.18
C ILE A 157 8.79 9.00 -18.12
N ALA A 158 9.98 9.16 -17.57
CA ALA A 158 11.19 9.41 -18.38
C ALA A 158 11.49 8.25 -19.33
N LEU A 159 11.42 7.01 -18.86
CA LEU A 159 11.60 5.81 -19.68
C LEU A 159 10.53 5.66 -20.73
N PHE A 160 9.28 5.95 -20.39
CA PHE A 160 8.16 5.92 -21.35
C PHE A 160 8.36 6.95 -22.47
N LEU A 161 8.69 8.19 -22.12
CA LEU A 161 8.95 9.25 -23.10
C LEU A 161 10.16 8.91 -23.98
N ALA A 162 11.23 8.35 -23.43
CA ALA A 162 12.39 7.90 -24.17
C ALA A 162 12.01 6.78 -25.16
N ALA A 163 11.25 5.79 -24.71
CA ALA A 163 10.80 4.68 -25.58
C ALA A 163 9.91 5.15 -26.72
N VAL A 164 8.97 6.06 -26.43
CA VAL A 164 8.11 6.67 -27.45
C VAL A 164 8.92 7.53 -28.43
N GLY A 165 9.89 8.29 -27.93
CA GLY A 165 10.76 9.11 -28.75
C GLY A 165 11.61 8.30 -29.71
N ILE A 166 12.19 7.18 -29.24
CA ILE A 166 12.97 6.27 -30.08
C ILE A 166 12.07 5.62 -31.14
N GLY A 167 10.90 5.10 -30.73
CA GLY A 167 9.96 4.48 -31.66
C GLY A 167 9.42 5.43 -32.73
N ALA A 168 9.20 6.70 -32.38
CA ALA A 168 8.79 7.73 -33.33
C ALA A 168 9.94 8.12 -34.28
N GLY A 169 11.19 8.11 -33.79
CA GLY A 169 12.39 8.41 -34.59
C GLY A 169 12.62 7.40 -35.70
N ASP A 170 12.47 6.12 -35.42
CA ASP A 170 12.60 5.05 -36.42
C ASP A 170 11.59 5.20 -37.56
N GLY A 171 10.33 5.48 -37.24
CA GLY A 171 9.28 5.73 -38.23
C GLY A 171 9.47 7.02 -39.03
N PHE A 172 10.16 8.01 -38.46
CA PHE A 172 10.45 9.30 -39.15
C PHE A 172 11.53 9.16 -40.20
N ILE A 173 12.57 8.34 -39.96
CA ILE A 173 13.62 8.06 -40.90
C ILE A 173 13.12 7.31 -42.15
N ASP A 174 12.18 6.38 -41.94
CA ASP A 174 11.55 5.61 -43.02
C ASP A 174 10.56 6.44 -43.86
N ALA A 175 10.15 7.60 -43.37
CA ALA A 175 9.16 8.48 -44.02
C ALA A 175 9.81 9.60 -44.84
N ILE A 176 11.15 9.76 -44.80
CA ILE A 176 11.93 10.74 -45.57
C ILE A 176 12.61 10.02 -46.76
#